data_09aff97782283240396c5bbf38badab2
#
_entry.id   09aff97782283240396c5bbf38badab2
#
_cell.length_a   1.000
_cell.length_b   1.000
_cell.length_c   1.000
_cell.angle_alpha   90.00
_cell.angle_beta   90.00
_cell.angle_gamma   90.00
#
_symmetry.space_group_name_H-M   'P 1'
#
loop_
_entity.id
_entity.type
_entity.pdbx_description
1 polymer ?
#
loop_
_entity_poly.entity_id
_entity_poly.type
_entity_poly.pdbx_seq_one_letter_code
_entity_poly.pdbx_strand_id
1 'polypeptide(L)'
;MLSTLIYSSQLGTGYLPDLDGLAEISRRNNARQDITGILLFDGESFFQILEGDEEAIDSLFDRIRMDKRHDSVVKIMSDHSPARKFGETGMRVLDIRSHNVMDEASLALRQALGTRLP
;
A
#
# COMPACT_ATOMS: atom_id res chain seq x y z
N MET A 1 -3.11 8.20 -16.73
CA MET A 1 -2.00 7.23 -16.96
C MET A 1 -1.84 6.36 -15.73
N LEU A 2 -1.69 5.07 -15.95
CA LEU A 2 -1.52 4.13 -14.83
C LEU A 2 -0.18 4.36 -14.13
N SER A 3 -0.21 4.44 -12.81
CA SER A 3 0.96 4.72 -11.98
C SER A 3 1.01 3.75 -10.82
N THR A 4 2.24 3.49 -10.35
CA THR A 4 2.51 2.72 -9.14
C THR A 4 3.24 3.63 -8.15
N LEU A 5 2.74 3.68 -6.92
CA LEU A 5 3.36 4.39 -5.82
C LEU A 5 3.67 3.40 -4.70
N ILE A 6 4.87 3.47 -4.18
CA ILE A 6 5.29 2.71 -3.01
C ILE A 6 5.73 3.71 -1.94
N TYR A 7 5.18 3.56 -0.74
CA TYR A 7 5.59 4.37 0.39
C TYR A 7 5.66 3.52 1.66
N SER A 8 6.39 4.03 2.65
CA SER A 8 6.38 3.49 3.99
C SER A 8 5.94 4.54 4.99
N SER A 9 5.39 4.10 6.10
CA SER A 9 5.04 4.98 7.22
C SER A 9 5.13 4.20 8.51
N GLN A 10 5.11 4.91 9.63
CA GLN A 10 5.08 4.30 10.95
C GLN A 10 3.72 4.54 11.60
N LEU A 11 3.31 3.63 12.46
CA LEU A 11 2.11 3.80 13.26
C LEU A 11 2.33 4.96 14.22
N GLY A 12 1.41 5.93 14.23
CA GLY A 12 1.47 7.08 15.12
C GLY A 12 1.34 6.66 16.57
N THR A 13 1.97 7.43 17.46
CA THR A 13 1.94 7.18 18.89
C THR A 13 0.50 7.25 19.41
N GLY A 14 0.10 6.23 20.17
CA GLY A 14 -1.23 6.18 20.77
C GLY A 14 -2.31 5.54 19.92
N TYR A 15 -1.99 5.12 18.71
CA TYR A 15 -2.93 4.44 17.83
C TYR A 15 -2.71 2.94 17.85
N LEU A 16 -3.82 2.20 17.93
CA LEU A 16 -3.82 0.74 17.79
C LEU A 16 -4.37 0.39 16.41
N PRO A 17 -3.67 -0.45 15.65
CA PRO A 17 -4.15 -0.79 14.32
C PRO A 17 -5.31 -1.78 14.38
N ASP A 18 -6.41 -1.43 13.73
CA ASP A 18 -7.47 -2.36 13.39
C ASP A 18 -7.31 -2.73 11.93
N LEU A 19 -6.55 -3.79 11.66
CA LEU A 19 -6.20 -4.16 10.29
C LEU A 19 -7.41 -4.58 9.47
N ASP A 20 -8.38 -5.26 10.08
CA ASP A 20 -9.60 -5.68 9.36
C ASP A 20 -10.45 -4.47 8.99
N GLY A 21 -10.65 -3.55 9.91
CA GLY A 21 -11.38 -2.30 9.65
C GLY A 21 -10.66 -1.43 8.62
N LEU A 22 -9.33 -1.33 8.71
CA LEU A 22 -8.52 -0.60 7.75
C LEU A 22 -8.64 -1.21 6.35
N ALA A 23 -8.59 -2.53 6.25
CA ALA A 23 -8.74 -3.23 4.98
C ALA A 23 -10.09 -2.96 4.34
N GLU A 24 -11.17 -3.00 5.12
CA GLU A 24 -12.52 -2.78 4.61
C GLU A 24 -12.70 -1.34 4.11
N ILE A 25 -12.27 -0.36 4.89
CA ILE A 25 -12.36 1.05 4.52
C ILE A 25 -11.53 1.33 3.27
N SER A 26 -10.31 0.81 3.23
CA SER A 26 -9.41 0.99 2.09
C SER A 26 -9.98 0.38 0.82
N ARG A 27 -10.53 -0.84 0.90
CA ARG A 27 -11.17 -1.48 -0.26
C ARG A 27 -12.30 -0.63 -0.80
N ARG A 28 -13.16 -0.12 0.09
CA ARG A 28 -14.32 0.70 -0.29
C ARG A 28 -13.89 2.01 -0.94
N ASN A 29 -12.97 2.72 -0.32
CA ASN A 29 -12.53 4.02 -0.82
C ASN A 29 -11.71 3.88 -2.10
N ASN A 30 -10.84 2.88 -2.16
CA ASN A 30 -9.97 2.66 -3.31
C ASN A 30 -10.77 2.12 -4.51
N ALA A 31 -11.79 1.30 -4.28
CA ALA A 31 -12.66 0.81 -5.34
C ALA A 31 -13.36 1.95 -6.08
N ARG A 32 -13.78 2.99 -5.37
CA ARG A 32 -14.42 4.16 -5.98
C ARG A 32 -13.50 4.93 -6.91
N GLN A 33 -12.19 4.84 -6.69
CA GLN A 33 -11.16 5.54 -7.46
C GLN A 33 -10.38 4.60 -8.37
N ASP A 34 -10.82 3.35 -8.46
CA ASP A 34 -10.15 2.31 -9.24
C ASP A 34 -8.67 2.14 -8.83
N ILE A 35 -8.41 2.15 -7.52
CA ILE A 35 -7.08 1.94 -6.94
C ILE A 35 -7.00 0.52 -6.41
N THR A 36 -5.93 -0.17 -6.76
CA THR A 36 -5.61 -1.52 -6.27
C THR A 36 -4.25 -1.50 -5.59
N GLY A 37 -3.94 -2.55 -4.83
CA GLY A 37 -2.63 -2.63 -4.18
C GLY A 37 -2.59 -3.57 -2.99
N ILE A 38 -1.55 -3.38 -2.20
CA ILE A 38 -1.29 -4.20 -1.02
C ILE A 38 -0.69 -3.35 0.09
N LEU A 39 -1.14 -3.60 1.32
CA LEU A 39 -0.61 -2.98 2.53
C LEU A 39 0.04 -4.07 3.38
N LEU A 40 1.30 -3.88 3.72
CA LEU A 40 2.05 -4.76 4.61
C LEU A 40 2.26 -4.07 5.95
N PHE A 41 2.05 -4.79 7.04
CA PHE A 41 2.21 -4.28 8.40
C PHE A 41 3.06 -5.23 9.21
N ASP A 42 4.11 -4.71 9.89
CA ASP A 42 5.05 -5.52 10.67
C ASP A 42 4.88 -5.36 12.19
N GLY A 43 3.87 -4.63 12.63
CA GLY A 43 3.65 -4.31 14.05
C GLY A 43 3.97 -2.86 14.41
N GLU A 44 4.83 -2.21 13.65
CA GLU A 44 5.24 -0.83 13.88
C GLU A 44 5.15 0.01 12.62
N SER A 45 5.44 -0.58 11.47
CA SER A 45 5.55 0.13 10.19
C SER A 45 4.56 -0.42 9.19
N PHE A 46 4.11 0.48 8.32
CA PHE A 46 3.32 0.14 7.14
C PHE A 46 4.19 0.30 5.90
N PHE A 47 3.97 -0.60 4.94
CA PHE A 47 4.56 -0.52 3.62
C PHE A 47 3.43 -0.75 2.63
N GLN A 48 3.17 0.22 1.76
CA GLN A 48 2.02 0.16 0.86
C GLN A 48 2.43 0.35 -0.59
N ILE A 49 1.84 -0.49 -1.43
CA ILE A 49 1.94 -0.41 -2.88
C ILE A 49 0.56 -0.06 -3.41
N LEU A 50 0.46 1.02 -4.17
CA LEU A 50 -0.78 1.52 -4.76
C LEU A 50 -0.66 1.57 -6.26
N GLU A 51 -1.72 1.13 -6.96
CA GLU A 51 -1.81 1.18 -8.41
C GLU A 51 -3.10 1.84 -8.83
N GLY A 52 -3.02 2.74 -9.78
CA GLY A 52 -4.20 3.43 -10.29
C GLY A 52 -3.81 4.60 -11.18
N ASP A 53 -4.81 5.40 -11.52
CA ASP A 53 -4.55 6.62 -12.26
C ASP A 53 -3.68 7.58 -11.44
N GLU A 54 -2.71 8.20 -12.09
CA GLU A 54 -1.72 9.06 -11.44
C GLU A 54 -2.34 10.13 -10.56
N GLU A 55 -3.38 10.81 -11.06
CA GLU A 55 -4.04 11.87 -10.28
C GLU A 55 -4.74 11.32 -9.04
N ALA A 56 -5.38 10.17 -9.16
CA ALA A 56 -6.04 9.51 -8.03
C ALA A 56 -5.03 9.05 -6.98
N ILE A 57 -3.90 8.51 -7.42
CA ILE A 57 -2.80 8.09 -6.54
C ILE A 57 -2.20 9.29 -5.81
N ASP A 58 -1.92 10.38 -6.50
CA ASP A 58 -1.35 11.59 -5.90
C ASP A 58 -2.29 12.18 -4.87
N SER A 59 -3.57 12.25 -5.17
CA SER A 59 -4.59 12.75 -4.25
C SER A 59 -4.69 11.88 -2.99
N LEU A 60 -4.69 10.56 -3.17
CA LEU A 60 -4.72 9.63 -2.04
C LEU A 60 -3.47 9.77 -1.16
N PHE A 61 -2.29 9.87 -1.77
CA PHE A 61 -1.04 10.01 -1.03
C PHE A 61 -1.01 11.30 -0.21
N ASP A 62 -1.52 12.40 -0.76
CA ASP A 62 -1.61 13.66 -0.02
C ASP A 62 -2.49 13.50 1.23
N ARG A 63 -3.60 12.79 1.13
CA ARG A 63 -4.46 12.51 2.29
C ARG A 63 -3.77 11.62 3.31
N ILE A 64 -3.02 10.63 2.86
CA ILE A 64 -2.27 9.73 3.75
C ILE A 64 -1.23 10.51 4.55
N ARG A 65 -0.48 11.41 3.90
CA ARG A 65 0.54 12.22 4.59
C ARG A 65 -0.06 13.13 5.66
N MET A 66 -1.31 13.53 5.51
CA MET A 66 -2.00 14.40 6.46
C MET A 66 -2.72 13.63 7.56
N ASP A 67 -2.82 12.32 7.45
CA ASP A 67 -3.51 11.47 8.42
C ASP A 67 -2.62 11.27 9.65
N LYS A 68 -3.12 11.68 10.81
CA LYS A 68 -2.37 11.62 12.07
C LYS A 68 -2.12 10.20 12.59
N ARG A 69 -2.78 9.20 12.01
CA ARG A 69 -2.55 7.79 12.36
C ARG A 69 -1.23 7.27 11.81
N HIS A 70 -0.64 7.98 10.87
CA HIS A 70 0.67 7.69 10.29
C HIS A 70 1.68 8.73 10.74
N ASP A 71 2.92 8.28 10.86
CA ASP A 71 4.05 9.12 11.13
C ASP A 71 5.18 8.76 10.15
N SER A 72 6.10 9.69 9.93
CA SER A 72 7.27 9.44 9.08
C SER A 72 6.92 8.82 7.71
N VAL A 73 5.97 9.44 7.01
CA VAL A 73 5.56 8.95 5.68
C VAL A 73 6.65 9.27 4.66
N VAL A 74 7.20 8.22 4.03
CA VAL A 74 8.31 8.32 3.08
C VAL A 74 7.93 7.66 1.76
N LYS A 75 7.92 8.44 0.68
CA LYS A 75 7.75 7.91 -0.66
C LYS A 75 9.02 7.19 -1.09
N ILE A 76 8.88 5.91 -1.41
CA ILE A 76 10.00 5.07 -1.85
C ILE A 76 10.13 5.10 -3.37
N MET A 77 9.02 4.98 -4.08
CA MET A 77 9.01 4.92 -5.53
C MET A 77 7.69 5.48 -6.07
N SER A 78 7.75 6.19 -7.17
CA SER A 78 6.57 6.58 -7.95
C SER A 78 6.96 6.51 -9.42
N ASP A 79 6.22 5.72 -10.20
CA ASP A 79 6.53 5.52 -11.62
C ASP A 79 5.28 5.11 -12.38
N HIS A 80 5.31 5.33 -13.68
CA HIS A 80 4.26 4.83 -14.57
C HIS A 80 4.41 3.32 -14.75
N SER A 81 3.29 2.63 -14.89
CA SER A 81 3.26 1.19 -15.04
C SER A 81 2.49 0.81 -16.31
N PRO A 82 2.94 -0.21 -17.06
CA PRO A 82 2.22 -0.65 -18.26
C PRO A 82 0.94 -1.42 -17.93
N ALA A 83 0.88 -2.05 -16.76
CA ALA A 83 -0.25 -2.86 -16.34
C ALA A 83 -0.30 -2.98 -14.83
N ARG A 84 -1.50 -3.28 -14.31
CA ARG A 84 -1.67 -3.55 -12.88
C ARG A 84 -1.10 -4.92 -12.52
N LYS A 85 -0.46 -5.00 -11.37
CA LYS A 85 0.07 -6.24 -10.81
C LYS A 85 -0.82 -6.81 -9.70
N PHE A 86 -1.70 -5.98 -9.13
CA PHE A 86 -2.58 -6.36 -8.02
C PHE A 86 -4.06 -6.13 -8.36
N GLY A 87 -4.40 -6.07 -9.65
CA GLY A 87 -5.72 -5.66 -10.11
C GLY A 87 -6.87 -6.59 -9.71
N GLU A 88 -6.58 -7.86 -9.49
CA GLU A 88 -7.61 -8.85 -9.15
C GLU A 88 -7.95 -8.88 -7.67
N THR A 89 -7.13 -8.28 -6.83
CA THR A 89 -7.25 -8.40 -5.38
C THR A 89 -7.87 -7.18 -4.69
N GLY A 90 -8.07 -6.08 -5.42
CA GLY A 90 -8.44 -4.82 -4.79
C GLY A 90 -7.33 -4.35 -3.85
N MET A 91 -7.68 -4.02 -2.62
CA MET A 91 -6.69 -3.70 -1.58
C MET A 91 -6.57 -4.88 -0.62
N ARG A 92 -5.38 -5.48 -0.57
CA ARG A 92 -5.07 -6.54 0.39
C ARG A 92 -4.28 -5.96 1.55
N VAL A 93 -4.57 -6.46 2.75
CA VAL A 93 -3.81 -6.11 3.96
C VAL A 93 -3.21 -7.39 4.53
N LEU A 94 -1.88 -7.40 4.68
CA LEU A 94 -1.14 -8.53 5.21
C LEU A 94 -0.39 -8.12 6.47
N ASP A 95 -0.60 -8.88 7.55
CA ASP A 95 0.21 -8.77 8.75
C ASP A 95 1.41 -9.70 8.60
N ILE A 96 2.58 -9.12 8.31
CA ILE A 96 3.77 -9.91 7.99
C ILE A 96 4.46 -10.51 9.22
N ARG A 97 3.93 -10.30 10.42
CA ARG A 97 4.39 -11.01 11.62
C ARG A 97 4.00 -12.49 11.59
N SER A 98 3.01 -12.83 10.76
CA SER A 98 2.61 -14.22 10.56
C SER A 98 3.54 -14.89 9.56
N HIS A 99 4.07 -16.07 9.91
CA HIS A 99 4.95 -16.84 9.01
C HIS A 99 4.29 -17.21 7.69
N ASN A 100 2.98 -17.37 7.69
CA ASN A 100 2.23 -17.81 6.51
C ASN A 100 2.15 -16.76 5.40
N VAL A 101 2.47 -15.49 5.70
CA VAL A 101 2.34 -14.39 4.72
C VAL A 101 3.68 -13.80 4.29
N MET A 102 4.81 -14.25 4.87
CA MET A 102 6.13 -13.70 4.52
C MET A 102 6.49 -13.96 3.05
N ASP A 103 6.23 -15.16 2.55
CA ASP A 103 6.50 -15.50 1.14
C ASP A 103 5.61 -14.68 0.22
N GLU A 104 4.35 -14.49 0.58
CA GLU A 104 3.40 -13.68 -0.19
C GLU A 104 3.85 -12.22 -0.22
N ALA A 105 4.31 -11.68 0.91
CA ALA A 105 4.82 -10.32 0.99
C ALA A 105 6.07 -10.13 0.12
N SER A 106 7.00 -11.07 0.17
CA SER A 106 8.21 -11.05 -0.67
C SER A 106 7.85 -11.08 -2.14
N LEU A 107 6.90 -11.92 -2.53
CA LEU A 107 6.44 -12.01 -3.90
C LEU A 107 5.79 -10.72 -4.36
N ALA A 108 4.95 -10.12 -3.52
CA ALA A 108 4.30 -8.85 -3.82
C ALA A 108 5.32 -7.73 -4.05
N LEU A 109 6.36 -7.65 -3.22
CA LEU A 109 7.44 -6.67 -3.38
C LEU A 109 8.18 -6.88 -4.69
N ARG A 110 8.52 -8.11 -5.02
CA ARG A 110 9.19 -8.43 -6.28
C ARG A 110 8.35 -8.07 -7.48
N GLN A 111 7.06 -8.35 -7.43
CA GLN A 111 6.13 -7.99 -8.51
C GLN A 111 6.03 -6.49 -8.69
N ALA A 112 5.96 -5.74 -7.60
CA ALA A 112 5.84 -4.28 -7.65
C ALA A 112 7.11 -3.62 -8.17
N LEU A 113 8.28 -4.09 -7.74
CA LEU A 113 9.57 -3.53 -8.13
C LEU A 113 10.08 -4.07 -9.47
N GLY A 114 9.56 -5.23 -9.89
CA GLY A 114 9.92 -5.82 -11.17
C GLY A 114 11.42 -6.12 -11.27
N THR A 115 12.02 -5.73 -12.40
CA THR A 115 13.44 -5.96 -12.66
C THR A 115 14.38 -5.06 -11.87
N ARG A 116 13.85 -4.16 -11.04
CA ARG A 116 14.66 -3.27 -10.21
C ARG A 116 15.28 -3.99 -9.01
N LEU A 117 14.76 -5.16 -8.66
CA LEU A 117 15.38 -5.99 -7.65
C LEU A 117 16.55 -6.76 -8.24
N PRO A 118 17.67 -6.82 -7.52
CA PRO A 118 18.82 -7.61 -7.96
C PRO A 118 18.53 -9.10 -8.01
#